data_d6230053fd24b530fd15ed42b32b4613
#
_entry.id   d6230053fd24b530fd15ed42b32b4613
#
_cell.length_a   1.000
_cell.length_b   1.000
_cell.length_c   1.000
_cell.angle_alpha   90.00
_cell.angle_beta   90.00
_cell.angle_gamma   90.00
#
_symmetry.space_group_name_H-M   'P 1'
#
loop_
_entity.id
_entity.type
_entity.pdbx_description
1 polymer ?
#
loop_
_entity_poly.entity_id
_entity_poly.type
_entity_poly.pdbx_seq_one_letter_code
_entity_poly.pdbx_strand_id
1 'polypeptide(L)'
;MPLATANALFFSCPFFVSIFAKFFLKEYIGIRRWSAIAFGFLGVFIVLNPNFSEFEYKSLLPVGCAFFYAASMTITKYTSDKDDVNTQLFYFYLIAIALCGLIYIYMGNGQFNNANYDSTTQFIFREWFSNIEYTWKFILFFGVAASIAFVCIFSAYII
;
A
#
# COMPACT_ATOMS: atom_id res chain seq x y z
N MET A 1 2.85 8.07 15.54
CA MET A 1 2.15 8.76 14.44
C MET A 1 0.69 8.30 14.40
N PRO A 2 -0.32 9.20 14.41
CA PRO A 2 -1.73 8.82 14.29
C PRO A 2 -2.02 8.14 12.95
N LEU A 3 -2.87 7.11 12.95
CA LEU A 3 -3.25 6.37 11.73
C LEU A 3 -3.91 7.27 10.68
N ALA A 4 -4.68 8.26 11.14
CA ALA A 4 -5.31 9.25 10.27
C ALA A 4 -4.28 10.05 9.46
N THR A 5 -3.18 10.48 10.08
CA THR A 5 -2.10 11.21 9.41
C THR A 5 -1.37 10.32 8.39
N ALA A 6 -1.15 9.04 8.72
CA ALA A 6 -0.53 8.10 7.79
C ALA A 6 -1.39 7.88 6.53
N ASN A 7 -2.71 7.65 6.72
CA ASN A 7 -3.64 7.51 5.61
C ASN A 7 -3.71 8.76 4.73
N ALA A 8 -3.69 9.91 5.34
CA ALA A 8 -3.75 11.15 4.58
C ALA A 8 -2.48 11.42 3.76
N LEU A 9 -1.31 11.09 4.30
CA LEU A 9 -0.07 11.16 3.52
C LEU A 9 -0.08 10.14 2.37
N PHE A 10 -0.73 8.98 2.55
CA PHE A 10 -0.92 8.01 1.48
C PHE A 10 -1.84 8.53 0.35
N PHE A 11 -2.72 9.49 0.60
CA PHE A 11 -3.48 10.19 -0.45
C PHE A 11 -2.60 10.98 -1.45
N SER A 12 -1.28 11.08 -1.22
CA SER A 12 -0.34 11.55 -2.25
C SER A 12 -0.21 10.57 -3.44
N CYS A 13 -0.69 9.33 -3.31
CA CYS A 13 -0.62 8.31 -4.34
C CYS A 13 -1.17 8.75 -5.72
N PRO A 14 -2.36 9.37 -5.86
CA PRO A 14 -2.88 9.83 -7.15
C PRO A 14 -1.98 10.85 -7.86
N PHE A 15 -1.23 11.64 -7.08
CA PHE A 15 -0.24 12.56 -7.61
C PHE A 15 0.91 11.82 -8.27
N PHE A 16 1.49 10.83 -7.59
CA PHE A 16 2.56 9.99 -8.13
C PHE A 16 2.09 9.18 -9.35
N VAL A 17 0.89 8.58 -9.29
CA VAL A 17 0.29 7.87 -10.43
C VAL A 17 0.18 8.78 -11.64
N SER A 18 -0.25 10.03 -11.47
CA SER A 18 -0.37 10.97 -12.58
C SER A 18 0.99 11.36 -13.15
N ILE A 19 1.99 11.58 -12.30
CA ILE A 19 3.36 11.85 -12.76
C ILE A 19 3.88 10.65 -13.58
N PHE A 20 3.75 9.44 -13.05
CA PHE A 20 4.24 8.24 -13.71
C PHE A 20 3.50 7.96 -15.02
N ALA A 21 2.18 8.14 -15.06
CA ALA A 21 1.40 8.00 -16.28
C ALA A 21 1.89 8.96 -17.38
N LYS A 22 2.21 10.19 -17.01
CA LYS A 22 2.76 11.17 -17.97
C LYS A 22 4.15 10.77 -18.49
N PHE A 23 5.05 10.31 -17.60
CA PHE A 23 6.44 10.02 -17.97
C PHE A 23 6.62 8.65 -18.62
N PHE A 24 5.98 7.60 -18.08
CA PHE A 24 6.16 6.23 -18.55
C PHE A 24 5.15 5.81 -19.62
N LEU A 25 3.88 6.19 -19.46
CA LEU A 25 2.84 5.85 -20.44
C LEU A 25 2.69 6.91 -21.52
N LYS A 26 3.36 8.08 -21.38
CA LYS A 26 3.24 9.23 -22.29
C LYS A 26 1.79 9.69 -22.47
N GLU A 27 0.94 9.46 -21.46
CA GLU A 27 -0.45 9.90 -21.48
C GLU A 27 -0.54 11.42 -21.33
N TYR A 28 -1.45 12.03 -22.10
CA TYR A 28 -1.76 13.44 -21.90
C TYR A 28 -2.68 13.62 -20.69
N ILE A 29 -2.15 14.26 -19.64
CA ILE A 29 -2.90 14.54 -18.44
C ILE A 29 -3.48 15.95 -18.53
N GLY A 30 -4.80 16.02 -18.76
CA GLY A 30 -5.50 17.29 -18.84
C GLY A 30 -5.54 18.05 -17.51
N ILE A 31 -5.77 19.36 -17.61
CA ILE A 31 -5.86 20.26 -16.45
C ILE A 31 -6.94 19.82 -15.44
N ARG A 32 -8.01 19.18 -15.90
CA ARG A 32 -9.09 18.65 -15.06
C ARG A 32 -8.60 17.62 -14.06
N ARG A 33 -7.67 16.73 -14.48
CA ARG A 33 -7.10 15.70 -13.58
C ARG A 33 -6.16 16.34 -12.57
N TRP A 34 -5.37 17.32 -12.97
CA TRP A 34 -4.52 18.08 -12.06
C TRP A 34 -5.32 18.88 -11.03
N SER A 35 -6.40 19.55 -11.46
CA SER A 35 -7.26 20.27 -10.53
C SER A 35 -7.97 19.34 -9.53
N ALA A 36 -8.47 18.18 -9.98
CA ALA A 36 -9.09 17.19 -9.07
C ALA A 36 -8.10 16.70 -8.00
N ILE A 37 -6.85 16.43 -8.37
CA ILE A 37 -5.79 16.04 -7.43
C ILE A 37 -5.51 17.16 -6.44
N ALA A 38 -5.39 18.41 -6.91
CA ALA A 38 -5.16 19.56 -6.04
C ALA A 38 -6.29 19.78 -5.05
N PHE A 39 -7.55 19.70 -5.48
CA PHE A 39 -8.72 19.80 -4.58
C PHE A 39 -8.79 18.63 -3.59
N GLY A 40 -8.47 17.40 -4.00
CA GLY A 40 -8.38 16.26 -3.09
C GLY A 40 -7.31 16.47 -2.03
N PHE A 41 -6.15 16.98 -2.40
CA PHE A 41 -5.06 17.30 -1.48
C PHE A 41 -5.44 18.40 -0.49
N LEU A 42 -6.10 19.47 -0.96
CA LEU A 42 -6.61 20.53 -0.09
C LEU A 42 -7.64 19.99 0.92
N GLY A 43 -8.55 19.13 0.50
CA GLY A 43 -9.51 18.47 1.40
C GLY A 43 -8.81 17.66 2.50
N VAL A 44 -7.84 16.85 2.15
CA VAL A 44 -7.03 16.08 3.11
C VAL A 44 -6.28 17.02 4.07
N PHE A 45 -5.68 18.10 3.56
CA PHE A 45 -4.93 19.06 4.34
C PHE A 45 -5.82 19.77 5.39
N ILE A 46 -7.04 20.15 5.01
CA ILE A 46 -8.02 20.78 5.91
C ILE A 46 -8.44 19.81 7.01
N VAL A 47 -8.75 18.56 6.67
CA VAL A 47 -9.22 17.56 7.65
C VAL A 47 -8.14 17.20 8.65
N LEU A 48 -6.90 17.12 8.21
CA LEU A 48 -5.78 16.71 9.07
C LEU A 48 -5.30 17.81 10.00
N ASN A 49 -5.46 19.07 9.60
CA ASN A 49 -4.92 20.21 10.35
C ASN A 49 -3.50 19.93 10.89
N PRO A 50 -2.52 19.63 10.03
CA PRO A 50 -1.24 19.09 10.44
C PRO A 50 -0.48 20.11 11.29
N ASN A 51 -0.17 19.75 12.54
CA ASN A 51 0.75 20.50 13.36
C ASN A 51 2.17 20.25 12.86
N PHE A 52 2.70 21.16 12.07
CA PHE A 52 4.06 21.07 11.49
C PHE A 52 5.19 21.10 12.53
N SER A 53 4.90 21.44 13.78
CA SER A 53 5.87 21.45 14.88
C SER A 53 6.35 20.07 15.31
N GLU A 54 5.62 19.00 14.94
CA GLU A 54 5.93 17.59 15.29
C GLU A 54 6.23 16.73 14.05
N PHE A 55 6.90 17.30 13.05
CA PHE A 55 7.26 16.53 11.86
C PHE A 55 8.34 15.49 12.20
N GLU A 56 7.93 14.25 12.38
CA GLU A 56 8.85 13.12 12.55
C GLU A 56 9.25 12.53 11.21
N TYR A 57 10.49 12.05 11.09
CA TYR A 57 10.96 11.29 9.91
C TYR A 57 10.08 10.07 9.59
N LYS A 58 9.37 9.52 10.58
CA LYS A 58 8.38 8.44 10.40
C LYS A 58 7.24 8.84 9.46
N SER A 59 6.97 10.13 9.30
CA SER A 59 5.94 10.65 8.38
C SER A 59 6.30 10.48 6.89
N LEU A 60 7.57 10.24 6.57
CA LEU A 60 8.00 9.95 5.21
C LEU A 60 7.65 8.53 4.75
N LEU A 61 7.45 7.58 5.67
CA LEU A 61 7.14 6.19 5.33
C LEU A 61 5.84 6.05 4.52
N PRO A 62 4.69 6.65 4.90
CA PRO A 62 3.47 6.57 4.10
C PRO A 62 3.62 7.18 2.70
N VAL A 63 4.40 8.26 2.57
CA VAL A 63 4.68 8.88 1.27
C VAL A 63 5.52 7.95 0.40
N GLY A 64 6.53 7.29 0.98
CA GLY A 64 7.30 6.24 0.32
C GLY A 64 6.42 5.06 -0.13
N CYS A 65 5.52 4.61 0.72
CA CYS A 65 4.53 3.58 0.37
C CYS A 65 3.64 4.02 -0.80
N ALA A 66 3.16 5.26 -0.79
CA ALA A 66 2.35 5.83 -1.86
C ALA A 66 3.12 5.88 -3.20
N PHE A 67 4.41 6.23 -3.14
CA PHE A 67 5.29 6.24 -4.32
C PHE A 67 5.47 4.85 -4.92
N PHE A 68 5.81 3.84 -4.11
CA PHE A 68 5.98 2.46 -4.59
C PHE A 68 4.66 1.84 -5.06
N TYR A 69 3.55 2.16 -4.40
CA TYR A 69 2.23 1.73 -4.84
C TYR A 69 1.87 2.34 -6.20
N ALA A 70 2.11 3.63 -6.40
CA ALA A 70 1.89 4.31 -7.68
C ALA A 70 2.79 3.73 -8.80
N ALA A 71 4.05 3.41 -8.49
CA ALA A 71 4.95 2.76 -9.43
C ALA A 71 4.43 1.38 -9.83
N SER A 72 4.00 0.57 -8.86
CA SER A 72 3.41 -0.75 -9.11
C SER A 72 2.19 -0.66 -10.04
N MET A 73 1.25 0.26 -9.76
CA MET A 73 0.07 0.47 -10.60
C MET A 73 0.43 0.91 -12.03
N THR A 74 1.43 1.78 -12.17
CA THR A 74 1.88 2.23 -13.49
C THR A 74 2.54 1.11 -14.29
N ILE A 75 3.35 0.27 -13.64
CA ILE A 75 3.97 -0.90 -14.28
C ILE A 75 2.88 -1.89 -14.72
N THR A 76 1.90 -2.16 -13.85
CA THR A 76 0.75 -3.01 -14.18
C THR A 76 0.05 -2.53 -15.45
N LYS A 77 -0.23 -1.23 -15.55
CA LYS A 77 -0.85 -0.66 -16.74
C LYS A 77 0.06 -0.74 -17.97
N TYR A 78 1.35 -0.48 -17.82
CA TYR A 78 2.33 -0.59 -18.91
C TYR A 78 2.46 -2.00 -19.46
N THR A 79 2.30 -3.01 -18.60
CA THR A 79 2.42 -4.43 -18.96
C THR A 79 1.09 -5.02 -19.44
N SER A 80 -0.04 -4.34 -19.18
CA SER A 80 -1.39 -4.83 -19.55
C SER A 80 -1.60 -5.06 -21.05
N ASP A 81 -0.84 -4.38 -21.91
CA ASP A 81 -0.88 -4.60 -23.35
C ASP A 81 -0.23 -5.94 -23.77
N LYS A 82 0.56 -6.55 -22.89
CA LYS A 82 1.33 -7.78 -23.19
C LYS A 82 0.83 -8.99 -22.42
N ASP A 83 0.42 -8.78 -21.16
CA ASP A 83 0.07 -9.85 -20.24
C ASP A 83 -1.37 -9.69 -19.77
N ASP A 84 -2.09 -10.83 -19.70
CA ASP A 84 -3.44 -10.87 -19.16
C ASP A 84 -3.44 -10.53 -17.65
N VAL A 85 -4.54 -9.92 -17.17
CA VAL A 85 -4.75 -9.56 -15.76
C VAL A 85 -4.46 -10.72 -14.81
N ASN A 86 -4.94 -11.91 -15.17
CA ASN A 86 -4.76 -13.10 -14.35
C ASN A 86 -3.28 -13.50 -14.19
N THR A 87 -2.50 -13.34 -15.26
CA THR A 87 -1.07 -13.62 -15.25
C THR A 87 -0.34 -12.64 -14.34
N GLN A 88 -0.65 -11.34 -14.44
CA GLN A 88 -0.04 -10.32 -13.60
C GLN A 88 -0.36 -10.54 -12.11
N LEU A 89 -1.62 -10.86 -11.79
CA LEU A 89 -2.05 -11.18 -10.43
C LEU A 89 -1.36 -12.43 -9.87
N PHE A 90 -1.21 -13.46 -10.71
CA PHE A 90 -0.53 -14.69 -10.29
C PHE A 90 0.91 -14.41 -9.86
N TYR A 91 1.68 -13.69 -10.67
CA TYR A 91 3.06 -13.33 -10.30
C TYR A 91 3.13 -12.41 -9.09
N PHE A 92 2.20 -11.45 -8.97
CA PHE A 92 2.12 -10.57 -7.82
C PHE A 92 1.93 -11.36 -6.53
N TYR A 93 0.96 -12.27 -6.48
CA TYR A 93 0.72 -13.11 -5.30
C TYR A 93 1.87 -14.09 -5.03
N LEU A 94 2.49 -14.63 -6.06
CA LEU A 94 3.63 -15.53 -5.90
C LEU A 94 4.80 -14.82 -5.22
N ILE A 95 5.13 -13.63 -5.67
CA ILE A 95 6.19 -12.80 -5.08
C ILE A 95 5.81 -12.39 -3.64
N ALA A 96 4.56 -11.98 -3.42
CA ALA A 96 4.06 -11.60 -2.10
C ALA A 96 4.18 -12.75 -1.10
N ILE A 97 3.77 -13.98 -1.49
CA ILE A 97 3.89 -15.18 -0.65
C ILE A 97 5.36 -15.49 -0.35
N ALA A 98 6.24 -15.41 -1.35
CA ALA A 98 7.66 -15.66 -1.16
C ALA A 98 8.28 -14.66 -0.18
N LEU A 99 8.00 -13.36 -0.34
CA LEU A 99 8.49 -12.31 0.55
C LEU A 99 7.93 -12.46 1.97
N CYS A 100 6.62 -12.69 2.12
CA CYS A 100 6.00 -12.91 3.43
C CYS A 100 6.57 -14.17 4.10
N GLY A 101 6.82 -15.24 3.35
CA GLY A 101 7.46 -16.46 3.84
C GLY A 101 8.88 -16.21 4.36
N LEU A 102 9.67 -15.45 3.62
CA LEU A 102 11.01 -15.06 4.06
C LEU A 102 10.98 -14.22 5.33
N ILE A 103 10.09 -13.22 5.39
CA ILE A 103 9.94 -12.37 6.58
C ILE A 103 9.48 -13.22 7.78
N TYR A 104 8.56 -14.17 7.56
CA TYR A 104 8.11 -15.07 8.62
C TYR A 104 9.26 -15.94 9.17
N ILE A 105 10.10 -16.51 8.30
CA ILE A 105 11.25 -17.31 8.72
C ILE A 105 12.22 -16.50 9.59
N TYR A 106 12.44 -15.22 9.22
CA TYR A 106 13.39 -14.37 9.94
C TYR A 106 12.80 -13.73 11.22
N MET A 107 11.52 -13.34 11.21
CA MET A 107 10.92 -12.49 12.24
C MET A 107 9.69 -13.12 12.93
N GLY A 108 9.08 -14.11 12.33
CA GLY A 108 7.79 -14.66 12.76
C GLY A 108 7.83 -15.46 14.06
N ASN A 109 9.02 -15.90 14.50
CA ASN A 109 9.22 -16.71 15.71
C ASN A 109 9.30 -15.89 17.02
N GLY A 110 9.08 -14.56 16.95
CA GLY A 110 9.12 -13.71 18.14
C GLY A 110 10.52 -13.51 18.77
N GLN A 111 11.60 -13.98 18.12
CA GLN A 111 12.98 -13.90 18.66
C GLN A 111 13.46 -12.46 18.91
N PHE A 112 12.92 -11.53 18.15
CA PHE A 112 13.28 -10.10 18.24
C PHE A 112 12.32 -9.30 19.14
N ASN A 113 11.36 -9.98 19.81
CA ASN A 113 10.42 -9.30 20.69
C ASN A 113 11.11 -8.93 22.01
N ASN A 114 11.32 -7.65 22.24
CA ASN A 114 11.96 -7.12 23.43
C ASN A 114 10.98 -6.21 24.18
N ALA A 115 10.83 -6.41 25.50
CA ALA A 115 9.89 -5.64 26.33
C ALA A 115 10.19 -4.12 26.36
N ASN A 116 11.40 -3.72 25.97
CA ASN A 116 11.83 -2.32 25.95
C ASN A 116 11.46 -1.58 24.64
N TYR A 117 10.87 -2.27 23.66
CA TYR A 117 10.47 -1.64 22.42
C TYR A 117 9.13 -0.91 22.56
N ASP A 118 8.95 0.10 21.73
CA ASP A 118 7.69 0.80 21.57
C ASP A 118 6.58 -0.18 21.14
N SER A 119 5.35 0.06 21.55
CA SER A 119 4.18 -0.83 21.31
C SER A 119 4.02 -1.21 19.82
N THR A 120 4.36 -0.31 18.91
CA THR A 120 4.34 -0.57 17.46
C THR A 120 5.39 -1.58 17.04
N THR A 121 6.60 -1.49 17.61
CA THR A 121 7.72 -2.39 17.31
C THR A 121 7.47 -3.78 17.91
N GLN A 122 6.92 -3.84 19.12
CA GLN A 122 6.48 -5.10 19.74
C GLN A 122 5.40 -5.80 18.92
N PHE A 123 4.46 -5.03 18.32
CA PHE A 123 3.44 -5.60 17.46
C PHE A 123 4.02 -6.29 16.22
N ILE A 124 5.07 -5.73 15.60
CA ILE A 124 5.74 -6.28 14.42
C ILE A 124 6.53 -7.55 14.76
N PHE A 125 7.23 -7.56 15.91
CA PHE A 125 8.13 -8.65 16.29
C PHE A 125 7.49 -9.71 17.18
N ARG A 126 6.19 -9.59 17.51
CA ARG A 126 5.48 -10.65 18.23
C ARG A 126 5.40 -11.92 17.41
N GLU A 127 5.17 -13.04 18.07
CA GLU A 127 4.87 -14.31 17.42
C GLU A 127 3.58 -14.19 16.57
N TRP A 128 3.67 -14.47 15.27
CA TRP A 128 2.58 -14.16 14.33
C TRP A 128 1.41 -15.15 14.40
N PHE A 129 1.67 -16.41 14.72
CA PHE A 129 0.66 -17.47 14.67
C PHE A 129 0.34 -18.08 16.05
N SER A 130 0.55 -17.35 17.13
CA SER A 130 0.30 -17.85 18.50
C SER A 130 -1.15 -18.28 18.77
N ASN A 131 -2.14 -17.72 18.05
CA ASN A 131 -3.56 -17.99 18.23
C ASN A 131 -4.29 -18.35 16.92
N ILE A 132 -3.66 -19.14 16.07
CA ILE A 132 -4.18 -19.46 14.74
C ILE A 132 -5.52 -20.19 14.77
N GLU A 133 -5.78 -21.01 15.81
CA GLU A 133 -7.01 -21.81 15.95
C GLU A 133 -8.29 -20.96 15.98
N TYR A 134 -8.22 -19.75 16.56
CA TYR A 134 -9.35 -18.83 16.61
C TYR A 134 -9.43 -17.88 15.42
N THR A 135 -8.29 -17.61 14.79
CA THR A 135 -8.19 -16.52 13.78
C THR A 135 -8.20 -17.02 12.34
N TRP A 136 -8.01 -18.34 12.09
CA TRP A 136 -7.90 -18.88 10.74
C TRP A 136 -9.11 -18.58 9.84
N LYS A 137 -10.33 -18.58 10.40
CA LYS A 137 -11.56 -18.25 9.67
C LYS A 137 -11.58 -16.81 9.19
N PHE A 138 -11.11 -15.89 10.05
CA PHE A 138 -10.99 -14.48 9.70
C PHE A 138 -9.90 -14.27 8.64
N ILE A 139 -8.77 -14.97 8.76
CA ILE A 139 -7.68 -14.91 7.77
C ILE A 139 -8.17 -15.37 6.40
N LEU A 140 -8.90 -16.49 6.34
CA LEU A 140 -9.49 -16.97 5.09
C LEU A 140 -10.52 -15.98 4.51
N PHE A 141 -11.42 -15.48 5.35
CA PHE A 141 -12.43 -14.51 4.90
C PHE A 141 -11.80 -13.24 4.34
N PHE A 142 -10.87 -12.63 5.07
CA PHE A 142 -10.16 -11.44 4.60
C PHE A 142 -9.26 -11.73 3.40
N GLY A 143 -8.63 -12.90 3.32
CA GLY A 143 -7.84 -13.31 2.17
C GLY A 143 -8.66 -13.40 0.88
N VAL A 144 -9.83 -14.03 0.94
CA VAL A 144 -10.75 -14.14 -0.19
C VAL A 144 -11.30 -12.76 -0.57
N ALA A 145 -11.75 -11.97 0.40
CA ALA A 145 -12.27 -10.63 0.15
C ALA A 145 -11.21 -9.71 -0.48
N ALA A 146 -9.97 -9.75 0.02
CA ALA A 146 -8.86 -9.01 -0.54
C ALA A 146 -8.53 -9.45 -1.97
N SER A 147 -8.52 -10.74 -2.24
CA SER A 147 -8.28 -11.27 -3.59
C SER A 147 -9.32 -10.78 -4.59
N ILE A 148 -10.60 -10.82 -4.23
CA ILE A 148 -11.68 -10.29 -5.08
C ILE A 148 -11.50 -8.80 -5.31
N ALA A 149 -11.21 -8.03 -4.26
CA ALA A 149 -10.99 -6.59 -4.38
C ALA A 149 -9.82 -6.26 -5.31
N PHE A 150 -8.70 -7.00 -5.21
CA PHE A 150 -7.55 -6.82 -6.09
C PHE A 150 -7.88 -7.15 -7.55
N VAL A 151 -8.59 -8.26 -7.81
CA VAL A 151 -9.05 -8.60 -9.18
C VAL A 151 -9.89 -7.46 -9.75
N CYS A 152 -10.84 -6.91 -8.98
CA CYS A 152 -11.68 -5.80 -9.42
C CYS A 152 -10.86 -4.53 -9.71
N ILE A 153 -9.91 -4.19 -8.83
CA ILE A 153 -9.04 -3.01 -9.00
C ILE A 153 -8.18 -3.17 -10.26
N PHE A 154 -7.52 -4.30 -10.42
CA PHE A 154 -6.67 -4.55 -11.59
C PHE A 154 -7.47 -4.55 -12.87
N SER A 155 -8.63 -5.21 -12.91
CA SER A 155 -9.51 -5.21 -14.08
C SER A 155 -9.96 -3.79 -14.45
N ALA A 156 -10.34 -2.97 -13.47
CA ALA A 156 -10.74 -1.59 -13.70
C ALA A 156 -9.58 -0.69 -14.17
N TYR A 157 -8.35 -1.04 -13.84
CA TYR A 157 -7.18 -0.23 -14.20
C TYR A 157 -6.68 -0.49 -15.62
N ILE A 158 -7.01 -1.65 -16.18
CA ILE A 158 -6.59 -2.09 -17.52
C ILE A 158 -7.57 -1.63 -18.60
N ILE A 159 -8.86 -1.39 -18.26
CA ILE A 159 -9.86 -0.82 -19.16
C ILE A 159 -9.60 0.68 -19.35
#